data_45f7f385739b523b2af9c48ee1d14392
#
_entry.id   45f7f385739b523b2af9c48ee1d14392
#
_cell.length_a   1.000
_cell.length_b   1.000
_cell.length_c   1.000
_cell.angle_alpha   90.00
_cell.angle_beta   90.00
_cell.angle_gamma   90.00
#
_symmetry.space_group_name_H-M   'P 1'
#
loop_
_entity.id
_entity.type
_entity.pdbx_description
1 polymer ?
#
loop_
_entity_poly.entity_id
_entity_poly.type
_entity_poly.pdbx_seq_one_letter_code
_entity_poly.pdbx_strand_id
1 'polypeptide(L)'
;MTAKLLLSTIFTTFSMLAASNIYDFTLNSITGQPVPLSQYKGKVVMLVNVASKCGFTPQYKGLESLYKKYEGRGLVILGFPANNFMSQEPGTNAEIQSFCSRTYNATFPMFSKISVKGSDQAPLYQFLTDKKTNPTTGGDIGWNFTKFLVDRNGKIVARFDSAIEPESPEVTKAIEAALQ
;
A
#
# COMPACT_ATOMS: atom_id res chain seq x y z
N MET A 1 -20.96 62.25 -10.22
CA MET A 1 -21.57 60.92 -9.90
C MET A 1 -20.55 59.85 -10.23
N THR A 2 -19.81 59.40 -9.23
CA THR A 2 -18.76 58.35 -9.41
C THR A 2 -19.30 57.01 -8.96
N ALA A 3 -19.50 56.10 -9.91
CA ALA A 3 -19.96 54.73 -9.63
C ALA A 3 -18.77 53.89 -9.13
N LYS A 4 -18.85 53.40 -7.90
CA LYS A 4 -17.89 52.44 -7.34
C LYS A 4 -18.29 51.04 -7.82
N LEU A 5 -17.42 50.44 -8.66
CA LEU A 5 -17.53 49.05 -9.07
C LEU A 5 -17.06 48.17 -7.92
N LEU A 6 -17.98 47.46 -7.29
CA LEU A 6 -17.67 46.41 -6.27
C LEU A 6 -17.25 45.13 -7.00
N LEU A 7 -15.96 44.83 -6.99
CA LEU A 7 -15.42 43.56 -7.48
C LEU A 7 -15.68 42.49 -6.40
N SER A 8 -16.67 41.64 -6.62
CA SER A 8 -16.95 40.47 -5.76
C SER A 8 -16.00 39.32 -6.13
N THR A 9 -14.99 39.09 -5.31
CA THR A 9 -14.11 37.92 -5.41
C THR A 9 -14.82 36.67 -4.90
N ILE A 10 -15.21 35.81 -5.82
CA ILE A 10 -15.77 34.49 -5.49
C ILE A 10 -14.60 33.59 -5.06
N PHE A 11 -14.46 33.37 -3.74
CA PHE A 11 -13.59 32.33 -3.20
C PHE A 11 -14.25 30.96 -3.41
N THR A 12 -13.85 30.22 -4.45
CA THR A 12 -14.19 28.82 -4.62
C THR A 12 -13.40 28.02 -3.59
N THR A 13 -14.03 27.62 -2.47
CA THR A 13 -13.46 26.65 -1.53
C THR A 13 -13.45 25.30 -2.21
N PHE A 14 -12.27 24.85 -2.62
CA PHE A 14 -12.04 23.49 -3.08
C PHE A 14 -12.12 22.58 -1.85
N SER A 15 -13.26 21.94 -1.61
CA SER A 15 -13.41 20.91 -0.58
C SER A 15 -12.63 19.69 -1.08
N MET A 16 -11.45 19.42 -0.51
CA MET A 16 -10.77 18.14 -0.72
C MET A 16 -11.65 17.06 -0.10
N LEU A 17 -12.34 16.29 -0.93
CA LEU A 17 -13.01 15.07 -0.48
C LEU A 17 -11.94 14.16 0.13
N ALA A 18 -12.17 13.73 1.37
CA ALA A 18 -11.33 12.72 2.01
C ALA A 18 -11.39 11.42 1.18
N ALA A 19 -10.23 10.74 1.06
CA ALA A 19 -10.17 9.47 0.35
C ALA A 19 -11.15 8.45 0.96
N SER A 20 -11.92 7.78 0.12
CA SER A 20 -12.94 6.82 0.54
C SER A 20 -12.48 5.37 0.42
N ASN A 21 -11.49 5.13 -0.42
CA ASN A 21 -10.89 3.80 -0.63
C ASN A 21 -9.46 3.92 -1.20
N ILE A 22 -8.77 2.79 -1.37
CA ILE A 22 -7.39 2.77 -1.88
C ILE A 22 -7.28 3.27 -3.34
N TYR A 23 -8.34 3.27 -4.10
CA TYR A 23 -8.36 3.64 -5.53
C TYR A 23 -8.28 5.15 -5.76
N ASP A 24 -8.41 5.96 -4.69
CA ASP A 24 -8.29 7.41 -4.75
C ASP A 24 -6.82 7.87 -4.74
N PHE A 25 -5.87 6.93 -4.58
CA PHE A 25 -4.45 7.24 -4.52
C PHE A 25 -3.72 6.93 -5.82
N THR A 26 -2.73 7.78 -6.12
CA THR A 26 -1.71 7.55 -7.16
C THR A 26 -0.35 7.59 -6.49
N LEU A 27 0.47 6.56 -6.70
CA LEU A 27 1.83 6.47 -6.18
C LEU A 27 2.80 6.18 -7.33
N ASN A 28 4.09 6.46 -7.11
CA ASN A 28 5.09 6.13 -8.10
C ASN A 28 5.49 4.65 -8.00
N SER A 29 5.58 3.97 -9.13
CA SER A 29 6.20 2.66 -9.23
C SER A 29 7.67 2.73 -8.76
N ILE A 30 8.31 1.59 -8.57
CA ILE A 30 9.74 1.52 -8.20
C ILE A 30 10.64 2.20 -9.24
N THR A 31 10.17 2.33 -10.49
CA THR A 31 10.86 3.04 -11.59
C THR A 31 10.48 4.52 -11.69
N GLY A 32 9.66 5.03 -10.75
CA GLY A 32 9.28 6.46 -10.68
C GLY A 32 8.09 6.85 -11.55
N GLN A 33 7.42 5.91 -12.22
CA GLN A 33 6.24 6.22 -13.03
C GLN A 33 4.98 6.31 -12.18
N PRO A 34 4.09 7.31 -12.40
CA PRO A 34 2.84 7.42 -11.65
C PRO A 34 1.91 6.25 -11.97
N VAL A 35 1.41 5.60 -10.91
CA VAL A 35 0.52 4.44 -10.95
C VAL A 35 -0.74 4.75 -10.16
N PRO A 36 -1.88 5.02 -10.79
CA PRO A 36 -3.15 5.16 -10.10
C PRO A 36 -3.60 3.78 -9.58
N LEU A 37 -3.87 3.67 -8.28
CA LEU A 37 -4.33 2.40 -7.70
C LEU A 37 -5.72 1.99 -8.24
N SER A 38 -6.44 2.90 -8.87
CA SER A 38 -7.71 2.61 -9.57
C SER A 38 -7.56 1.57 -10.69
N GLN A 39 -6.34 1.35 -11.23
CA GLN A 39 -6.11 0.27 -12.21
C GLN A 39 -6.31 -1.13 -11.63
N TYR A 40 -6.31 -1.27 -10.30
CA TYR A 40 -6.54 -2.53 -9.60
C TYR A 40 -8.00 -2.73 -9.17
N LYS A 41 -8.94 -1.87 -9.61
CA LYS A 41 -10.37 -2.06 -9.33
C LYS A 41 -10.84 -3.44 -9.80
N GLY A 42 -11.66 -4.10 -8.95
CA GLY A 42 -12.14 -5.46 -9.22
C GLY A 42 -11.12 -6.57 -8.92
N LYS A 43 -9.91 -6.23 -8.47
CA LYS A 43 -8.91 -7.18 -7.96
C LYS A 43 -8.95 -7.24 -6.44
N VAL A 44 -8.56 -8.38 -5.89
CA VAL A 44 -8.15 -8.47 -4.48
C VAL A 44 -6.72 -7.94 -4.38
N VAL A 45 -6.49 -6.98 -3.49
CA VAL A 45 -5.19 -6.30 -3.40
C VAL A 45 -4.58 -6.53 -2.02
N MET A 46 -3.35 -7.02 -1.98
CA MET A 46 -2.56 -7.06 -0.75
C MET A 46 -1.49 -5.97 -0.79
N LEU A 47 -1.54 -5.04 0.16
CA LEU A 47 -0.53 -4.00 0.32
C LEU A 47 0.43 -4.39 1.46
N VAL A 48 1.73 -4.33 1.21
CA VAL A 48 2.76 -4.75 2.16
C VAL A 48 3.87 -3.72 2.23
N ASN A 49 4.20 -3.22 3.43
CA ASN A 49 5.41 -2.44 3.61
C ASN A 49 6.61 -3.37 3.79
N VAL A 50 7.62 -3.21 2.96
CA VAL A 50 8.74 -4.15 2.85
C VAL A 50 10.09 -3.49 3.16
N ALA A 51 11.10 -4.30 3.47
CA ALA A 51 12.47 -3.86 3.69
C ALA A 51 13.48 -4.95 3.33
N SER A 52 14.67 -4.53 2.84
CA SER A 52 15.73 -5.43 2.36
C SER A 52 16.63 -5.98 3.48
N LYS A 53 16.68 -5.33 4.65
CA LYS A 53 17.60 -5.67 5.77
C LYS A 53 16.86 -6.00 7.07
N CYS A 54 15.70 -6.63 6.98
CA CYS A 54 14.84 -7.00 8.10
C CYS A 54 14.93 -8.51 8.37
N GLY A 55 14.74 -8.93 9.62
CA GLY A 55 14.62 -10.36 9.94
C GLY A 55 13.46 -11.04 9.22
N PHE A 56 12.42 -10.28 8.83
CA PHE A 56 11.29 -10.77 8.05
C PHE A 56 11.47 -10.69 6.53
N THR A 57 12.61 -10.22 6.02
CA THR A 57 12.88 -10.14 4.57
C THR A 57 12.68 -11.48 3.83
N PRO A 58 12.94 -12.66 4.43
CA PRO A 58 12.60 -13.93 3.78
C PRO A 58 11.14 -14.12 3.38
N GLN A 59 10.20 -13.36 3.96
CA GLN A 59 8.78 -13.37 3.58
C GLN A 59 8.52 -12.95 2.12
N TYR A 60 9.49 -12.31 1.44
CA TYR A 60 9.38 -12.09 -0.01
C TYR A 60 9.12 -13.38 -0.79
N LYS A 61 9.68 -14.53 -0.36
CA LYS A 61 9.41 -15.84 -0.99
C LYS A 61 7.95 -16.23 -0.91
N GLY A 62 7.37 -16.10 0.30
CA GLY A 62 5.96 -16.41 0.51
C GLY A 62 5.02 -15.43 -0.22
N LEU A 63 5.38 -14.13 -0.29
CA LEU A 63 4.62 -13.16 -1.06
C LEU A 63 4.63 -13.50 -2.55
N GLU A 64 5.80 -13.85 -3.12
CA GLU A 64 5.88 -14.25 -4.52
C GLU A 64 5.13 -15.55 -4.79
N SER A 65 5.22 -16.52 -3.90
CA SER A 65 4.46 -17.78 -3.97
C SER A 65 2.95 -17.53 -4.01
N LEU A 66 2.43 -16.69 -3.10
CA LEU A 66 1.03 -16.29 -3.10
C LEU A 66 0.64 -15.56 -4.38
N TYR A 67 1.48 -14.63 -4.83
CA TYR A 67 1.23 -13.88 -6.05
C TYR A 67 1.07 -14.83 -7.23
N LYS A 68 2.03 -15.72 -7.45
CA LYS A 68 1.98 -16.71 -8.53
C LYS A 68 0.77 -17.65 -8.42
N LYS A 69 0.42 -18.06 -7.22
CA LYS A 69 -0.72 -18.97 -6.98
C LYS A 69 -2.06 -18.33 -7.33
N TYR A 70 -2.23 -17.03 -7.02
CA TYR A 70 -3.53 -16.37 -7.06
C TYR A 70 -3.66 -15.24 -8.10
N GLU A 71 -2.58 -14.83 -8.80
CA GLU A 71 -2.64 -13.76 -9.81
C GLU A 71 -3.67 -14.05 -10.91
N GLY A 72 -3.74 -15.29 -11.40
CA GLY A 72 -4.71 -15.75 -12.38
C GLY A 72 -6.16 -15.72 -11.90
N ARG A 73 -6.38 -15.70 -10.56
CA ARG A 73 -7.69 -15.58 -9.92
C ARG A 73 -8.04 -14.14 -9.53
N GLY A 74 -7.10 -13.21 -9.73
CA GLY A 74 -7.32 -11.79 -9.51
C GLY A 74 -6.71 -11.22 -8.23
N LEU A 75 -5.76 -11.89 -7.56
CA LEU A 75 -4.93 -11.30 -6.53
C LEU A 75 -3.84 -10.44 -7.15
N VAL A 76 -3.60 -9.28 -6.56
CA VAL A 76 -2.42 -8.44 -6.81
C VAL A 76 -1.73 -8.14 -5.47
N ILE A 77 -0.41 -8.27 -5.44
CA ILE A 77 0.41 -7.85 -4.30
C ILE A 77 1.14 -6.57 -4.67
N LEU A 78 1.10 -5.56 -3.80
CA LEU A 78 1.76 -4.27 -3.97
C LEU A 78 2.79 -4.08 -2.85
N GLY A 79 4.07 -4.05 -3.20
CA GLY A 79 5.16 -3.87 -2.26
C GLY A 79 5.58 -2.40 -2.14
N PHE A 80 5.61 -1.89 -0.92
CA PHE A 80 5.99 -0.51 -0.59
C PHE A 80 7.25 -0.50 0.28
N PRO A 81 8.45 -0.29 -0.29
CA PRO A 81 9.66 -0.16 0.51
C PRO A 81 9.55 0.98 1.52
N ALA A 82 9.96 0.74 2.76
CA ALA A 82 9.86 1.72 3.84
C ALA A 82 11.07 1.68 4.79
N ASN A 83 11.67 2.85 5.04
CA ASN A 83 12.87 2.94 5.88
C ASN A 83 12.57 3.38 7.32
N ASN A 84 11.30 3.33 7.74
CA ASN A 84 10.84 3.82 9.04
C ASN A 84 11.32 2.96 10.24
N PHE A 85 11.70 1.71 10.01
CA PHE A 85 12.04 0.76 11.06
C PHE A 85 13.54 0.45 11.05
N MET A 86 14.27 1.03 11.99
CA MET A 86 15.71 0.87 12.18
C MET A 86 16.55 1.03 10.91
N SER A 87 16.11 1.90 9.99
CA SER A 87 16.78 2.13 8.70
C SER A 87 17.06 0.84 7.91
N GLN A 88 16.12 -0.10 7.95
CA GLN A 88 16.27 -1.42 7.31
C GLN A 88 15.99 -1.41 5.81
N GLU A 89 15.67 -0.25 5.21
CA GLU A 89 15.55 -0.06 3.74
C GLU A 89 16.37 1.14 3.25
N PRO A 90 17.71 1.13 3.42
CA PRO A 90 18.54 2.29 3.11
C PRO A 90 18.77 2.50 1.60
N GLY A 91 18.57 1.47 0.78
CA GLY A 91 18.86 1.48 -0.65
C GLY A 91 18.05 2.51 -1.44
N THR A 92 18.52 2.84 -2.64
CA THR A 92 17.75 3.54 -3.66
C THR A 92 16.67 2.63 -4.24
N ASN A 93 15.68 3.19 -4.93
CA ASN A 93 14.65 2.39 -5.60
C ASN A 93 15.25 1.36 -6.58
N ALA A 94 16.29 1.73 -7.31
CA ALA A 94 16.98 0.83 -8.26
C ALA A 94 17.69 -0.35 -7.55
N GLU A 95 18.35 -0.06 -6.41
CA GLU A 95 18.99 -1.10 -5.60
C GLU A 95 17.95 -2.05 -4.98
N ILE A 96 16.86 -1.50 -4.47
CA ILE A 96 15.74 -2.28 -3.91
C ILE A 96 15.13 -3.19 -4.99
N GLN A 97 14.83 -2.64 -6.17
CA GLN A 97 14.31 -3.42 -7.29
C GLN A 97 15.24 -4.56 -7.68
N SER A 98 16.54 -4.26 -7.81
CA SER A 98 17.57 -5.27 -8.12
C SER A 98 17.64 -6.35 -7.05
N PHE A 99 17.59 -5.97 -5.76
CA PHE A 99 17.59 -6.91 -4.65
C PHE A 99 16.38 -7.84 -4.68
N CYS A 100 15.18 -7.29 -4.78
CA CYS A 100 13.95 -8.07 -4.78
C CYS A 100 13.89 -9.06 -5.96
N SER A 101 14.26 -8.59 -7.18
CA SER A 101 14.21 -9.44 -8.37
C SER A 101 15.28 -10.53 -8.35
N ARG A 102 16.53 -10.21 -7.97
CA ARG A 102 17.65 -11.17 -8.03
C ARG A 102 17.66 -12.16 -6.87
N THR A 103 17.24 -11.72 -5.67
CA THR A 103 17.32 -12.56 -4.46
C THR A 103 16.08 -13.39 -4.26
N TYR A 104 14.90 -12.84 -4.60
CA TYR A 104 13.60 -13.44 -4.31
C TYR A 104 12.76 -13.73 -5.55
N ASN A 105 13.24 -13.39 -6.75
CA ASN A 105 12.50 -13.47 -8.01
C ASN A 105 11.12 -12.77 -7.91
N ALA A 106 11.02 -11.71 -7.09
CA ALA A 106 9.79 -10.98 -6.87
C ALA A 106 9.32 -10.34 -8.19
N THR A 107 8.13 -10.73 -8.64
CA THR A 107 7.51 -10.26 -9.90
C THR A 107 6.27 -9.42 -9.65
N PHE A 108 5.76 -9.39 -8.42
CA PHE A 108 4.65 -8.52 -8.07
C PHE A 108 5.04 -7.03 -8.12
N PRO A 109 4.10 -6.12 -8.38
CA PRO A 109 4.35 -4.68 -8.46
C PRO A 109 5.03 -4.10 -7.23
N MET A 110 6.18 -3.44 -7.44
CA MET A 110 6.91 -2.70 -6.42
C MET A 110 6.75 -1.19 -6.66
N PHE A 111 6.59 -0.45 -5.58
CA PHE A 111 6.47 1.02 -5.59
C PHE A 111 7.75 1.69 -5.11
N SER A 112 7.88 2.98 -5.38
CA SER A 112 8.96 3.81 -4.84
C SER A 112 8.91 3.80 -3.32
N LYS A 113 10.07 3.93 -2.68
CA LYS A 113 10.17 4.01 -1.23
C LYS A 113 9.35 5.16 -0.67
N ILE A 114 8.55 4.87 0.34
CA ILE A 114 7.66 5.82 1.02
C ILE A 114 7.84 5.75 2.54
N SER A 115 7.33 6.74 3.25
CA SER A 115 7.15 6.65 4.69
C SER A 115 5.80 6.02 5.03
N VAL A 116 5.80 5.05 5.95
CA VAL A 116 4.58 4.35 6.41
C VAL A 116 4.20 4.70 7.84
N LYS A 117 4.99 5.56 8.50
CA LYS A 117 4.79 5.99 9.89
C LYS A 117 5.48 7.32 10.15
N GLY A 118 4.96 8.12 11.09
CA GLY A 118 5.54 9.40 11.49
C GLY A 118 4.86 10.58 10.82
N SER A 119 5.45 11.77 10.98
CA SER A 119 4.86 13.03 10.49
C SER A 119 4.85 13.15 8.96
N ASP A 120 5.69 12.39 8.28
CA ASP A 120 5.82 12.32 6.82
C ASP A 120 5.14 11.09 6.20
N GLN A 121 4.29 10.42 6.97
CA GLN A 121 3.55 9.23 6.52
C GLN A 121 2.80 9.51 5.21
N ALA A 122 3.01 8.65 4.21
CA ALA A 122 2.36 8.78 2.90
C ALA A 122 0.82 8.73 3.01
N PRO A 123 0.07 9.51 2.22
CA PRO A 123 -1.38 9.59 2.30
C PRO A 123 -2.11 8.25 2.24
N LEU A 124 -1.64 7.31 1.41
CA LEU A 124 -2.17 5.94 1.38
C LEU A 124 -2.08 5.27 2.76
N TYR A 125 -0.93 5.38 3.42
CA TYR A 125 -0.73 4.75 4.73
C TYR A 125 -1.46 5.50 5.84
N GLN A 126 -1.65 6.83 5.74
CA GLN A 126 -2.54 7.57 6.62
C GLN A 126 -3.96 7.01 6.53
N PHE A 127 -4.47 6.78 5.31
CA PHE A 127 -5.78 6.17 5.08
C PHE A 127 -5.85 4.73 5.66
N LEU A 128 -4.88 3.87 5.39
CA LEU A 128 -4.86 2.48 5.85
C LEU A 128 -4.85 2.38 7.40
N THR A 129 -4.18 3.32 8.06
CA THR A 129 -3.98 3.31 9.52
C THR A 129 -5.02 4.13 10.29
N ASP A 130 -5.85 4.92 9.63
CA ASP A 130 -6.87 5.71 10.29
C ASP A 130 -7.97 4.81 10.88
N LYS A 131 -8.07 4.79 12.21
CA LYS A 131 -9.08 4.01 12.95
C LYS A 131 -10.50 4.54 12.79
N LYS A 132 -10.69 5.79 12.36
CA LYS A 132 -12.04 6.32 12.11
C LYS A 132 -12.60 5.72 10.82
N THR A 133 -11.77 5.63 9.79
CA THR A 133 -12.13 5.04 8.50
C THR A 133 -12.10 3.51 8.55
N ASN A 134 -11.13 2.94 9.26
CA ASN A 134 -10.85 1.51 9.33
C ASN A 134 -10.81 1.02 10.79
N PRO A 135 -11.95 0.94 11.48
CA PRO A 135 -11.98 0.70 12.93
C PRO A 135 -11.39 -0.64 13.36
N THR A 136 -11.43 -1.66 12.50
CA THR A 136 -10.95 -3.01 12.79
C THR A 136 -9.52 -3.28 12.29
N THR A 137 -9.08 -2.60 11.23
CA THR A 137 -7.80 -2.83 10.55
C THR A 137 -6.82 -1.66 10.67
N GLY A 138 -7.32 -0.50 11.10
CA GLY A 138 -6.51 0.70 11.34
C GLY A 138 -5.58 0.57 12.55
N GLY A 139 -4.76 1.59 12.74
CA GLY A 139 -3.75 1.66 13.77
C GLY A 139 -2.34 1.69 13.19
N ASP A 140 -1.39 2.19 13.98
CA ASP A 140 -0.01 2.38 13.56
C ASP A 140 0.62 1.11 12.99
N ILE A 141 1.48 1.28 11.98
CA ILE A 141 2.34 0.18 11.50
C ILE A 141 3.37 -0.13 12.57
N GLY A 142 3.34 -1.38 13.05
CA GLY A 142 4.24 -1.84 14.11
C GLY A 142 5.64 -2.15 13.61
N TRP A 143 5.77 -2.72 12.42
CA TRP A 143 7.05 -3.15 11.84
C TRP A 143 6.95 -3.37 10.32
N ASN A 144 8.10 -3.69 9.69
CA ASN A 144 8.15 -4.12 8.27
C ASN A 144 7.31 -5.39 8.06
N PHE A 145 6.81 -5.60 6.87
CA PHE A 145 5.99 -6.74 6.45
C PHE A 145 4.60 -6.81 7.12
N THR A 146 4.05 -5.67 7.57
CA THR A 146 2.62 -5.56 7.85
C THR A 146 1.84 -5.62 6.53
N LYS A 147 0.77 -6.41 6.49
CA LYS A 147 -0.02 -6.65 5.28
C LYS A 147 -1.44 -6.18 5.49
N PHE A 148 -2.00 -5.50 4.49
CA PHE A 148 -3.44 -5.18 4.42
C PHE A 148 -4.05 -5.91 3.24
N LEU A 149 -5.19 -6.56 3.44
CA LEU A 149 -5.95 -7.21 2.38
C LEU A 149 -7.19 -6.39 2.06
N VAL A 150 -7.37 -6.11 0.78
CA VAL A 150 -8.47 -5.32 0.24
C VAL A 150 -9.27 -6.19 -0.72
N ASP A 151 -10.59 -6.19 -0.58
CA ASP A 151 -11.48 -6.96 -1.45
C ASP A 151 -11.67 -6.27 -2.82
N ARG A 152 -12.44 -6.91 -3.71
CA ARG A 152 -12.71 -6.41 -5.07
C ARG A 152 -13.44 -5.06 -5.10
N ASN A 153 -14.10 -4.68 -4.00
CA ASN A 153 -14.85 -3.43 -3.85
C ASN A 153 -14.00 -2.30 -3.27
N GLY A 154 -12.74 -2.57 -2.93
CA GLY A 154 -11.81 -1.59 -2.34
C GLY A 154 -11.93 -1.47 -0.82
N LYS A 155 -12.65 -2.36 -0.15
CA LYS A 155 -12.76 -2.40 1.31
C LYS A 155 -11.58 -3.18 1.91
N ILE A 156 -10.96 -2.62 2.95
CA ILE A 156 -9.93 -3.34 3.72
C ILE A 156 -10.64 -4.38 4.58
N VAL A 157 -10.38 -5.65 4.31
CA VAL A 157 -11.06 -6.80 4.96
C VAL A 157 -10.21 -7.50 6.00
N ALA A 158 -8.88 -7.35 5.94
CA ALA A 158 -7.97 -7.90 6.93
C ALA A 158 -6.67 -7.11 7.03
N ARG A 159 -6.02 -7.24 8.19
CA ARG A 159 -4.65 -6.79 8.44
C ARG A 159 -3.91 -7.92 9.14
N PHE A 160 -2.67 -8.16 8.72
CA PHE A 160 -1.79 -9.16 9.31
C PHE A 160 -0.50 -8.49 9.75
N ASP A 161 -0.11 -8.75 10.98
CA ASP A 161 1.13 -8.21 11.53
C ASP A 161 2.36 -8.88 10.91
N SER A 162 3.52 -8.27 11.16
CA SER A 162 4.80 -8.66 10.55
C SER A 162 5.16 -10.13 10.76
N ALA A 163 4.85 -10.71 11.91
CA ALA A 163 5.18 -12.10 12.24
C ALA A 163 4.29 -13.14 11.54
N ILE A 164 3.15 -12.70 10.98
CA ILE A 164 2.24 -13.61 10.25
C ILE A 164 2.83 -13.87 8.86
N GLU A 165 3.21 -15.13 8.62
CA GLU A 165 3.78 -15.55 7.34
C GLU A 165 2.75 -15.42 6.21
N PRO A 166 3.19 -15.00 4.99
CA PRO A 166 2.30 -14.81 3.86
C PRO A 166 1.49 -16.07 3.50
N GLU A 167 2.09 -17.24 3.59
CA GLU A 167 1.46 -18.51 3.24
C GLU A 167 0.74 -19.19 4.42
N SER A 168 0.60 -18.50 5.56
CA SER A 168 -0.12 -19.06 6.71
C SER A 168 -1.58 -19.39 6.36
N PRO A 169 -2.20 -20.35 7.06
CA PRO A 169 -3.62 -20.68 6.85
C PRO A 169 -4.53 -19.47 7.06
N GLU A 170 -4.18 -18.57 7.97
CA GLU A 170 -4.94 -17.35 8.24
C GLU A 170 -4.97 -16.43 7.01
N VAL A 171 -3.81 -16.14 6.42
CA VAL A 171 -3.68 -15.29 5.24
C VAL A 171 -4.34 -15.92 4.01
N THR A 172 -4.06 -17.19 3.76
CA THR A 172 -4.61 -17.91 2.60
C THR A 172 -6.12 -18.00 2.65
N LYS A 173 -6.71 -18.30 3.83
CA LYS A 173 -8.17 -18.32 4.02
C LYS A 173 -8.80 -16.94 3.76
N ALA A 174 -8.18 -15.86 4.22
CA ALA A 174 -8.68 -14.51 3.98
C ALA A 174 -8.61 -14.15 2.48
N ILE A 175 -7.52 -14.48 1.79
CA ILE A 175 -7.39 -14.28 0.34
C ILE A 175 -8.48 -15.07 -0.40
N GLU A 176 -8.67 -16.33 -0.09
CA GLU A 176 -9.67 -17.18 -0.75
C GLU A 176 -11.09 -16.67 -0.53
N ALA A 177 -11.41 -16.18 0.66
CA ALA A 177 -12.69 -15.53 0.95
C ALA A 177 -12.89 -14.24 0.14
N ALA A 178 -11.84 -13.42 -0.02
CA ALA A 178 -11.92 -12.18 -0.79
C ALA A 178 -11.99 -12.42 -2.32
N LEU A 179 -11.54 -13.58 -2.81
CA LEU A 179 -11.54 -13.95 -4.22
C LEU A 179 -12.88 -14.57 -4.70
N GLN A 180 -13.79 -14.90 -3.80
CA GLN A 180 -15.14 -15.38 -4.12
C GLN A 180 -16.02 -14.26 -4.67
#